data_99db2ebaad5f1556e8e06492d94b7a00
#
_entry.id   99db2ebaad5f1556e8e06492d94b7a00
#
_cell.length_a   1.000
_cell.length_b   1.000
_cell.length_c   1.000
_cell.angle_alpha   90.00
_cell.angle_beta   90.00
_cell.angle_gamma   90.00
#
_symmetry.space_group_name_H-M   'P 1'
#
loop_
_entity.id
_entity.type
_entity.pdbx_description
1 polymer ?
#
loop_
_entity_poly.entity_id
_entity_poly.type
_entity_poly.pdbx_seq_one_letter_code
_entity_poly.pdbx_strand_id
1 'polypeptide(L)'
;MMTPAALDRVRVVLCETSHPGNIGAAARAMKTMGLSHLVLVKPKHFPHADAEAFASGALDVLREAVVCDSLDEALAGTVLAVASTSRHRDLTHEVVDCREACKRLVQDASHGAVALVFGPERTGLTIRDVNKCQLIAVIPANPDYASLNLAQAVQVFAYELRMTAAGTAPRPPRNSEAATHDEVEGFYRQLEDVFHASGFLDPQQPKRLMQRMRRLFARSHLEKEEVNILRGFLRAVRDRMGGGNE
;
A
#
# COMPACT_ATOMS: atom_id res chain seq x y z
N MET A 1 -11.00 21.72 15.95
CA MET A 1 -11.01 21.47 14.50
C MET A 1 -11.18 19.97 14.34
N MET A 2 -12.28 19.47 13.76
CA MET A 2 -12.51 18.04 13.56
C MET A 2 -11.49 17.47 12.57
N THR A 3 -11.02 16.25 12.81
CA THR A 3 -10.18 15.53 11.85
C THR A 3 -11.01 15.27 10.58
N PRO A 4 -10.49 15.55 9.37
CA PRO A 4 -11.22 15.20 8.16
C PRO A 4 -11.46 13.69 8.07
N ALA A 5 -12.70 13.28 7.80
CA ALA A 5 -13.11 11.86 7.75
C ALA A 5 -12.25 10.98 6.80
N ALA A 6 -11.60 11.59 5.80
CA ALA A 6 -10.67 10.89 4.92
C ALA A 6 -9.43 10.36 5.65
N LEU A 7 -8.95 11.07 6.69
CA LEU A 7 -7.76 10.64 7.44
C LEU A 7 -8.02 9.40 8.31
N ASP A 8 -9.27 9.20 8.72
CA ASP A 8 -9.67 8.01 9.50
C ASP A 8 -9.66 6.71 8.67
N ARG A 9 -9.42 6.81 7.36
CA ARG A 9 -9.31 5.65 6.46
C ARG A 9 -7.90 5.41 5.94
N VAL A 10 -6.93 6.20 6.39
CA VAL A 10 -5.53 6.06 5.99
C VAL A 10 -4.79 5.18 6.99
N ARG A 11 -4.32 4.02 6.55
CA ARG A 11 -3.40 3.15 7.30
C ARG A 11 -1.96 3.56 7.02
N VAL A 12 -1.19 3.81 8.07
CA VAL A 12 0.27 3.94 7.98
C VAL A 12 0.87 2.58 8.31
N VAL A 13 1.51 1.95 7.34
CA VAL A 13 2.06 0.60 7.44
C VAL A 13 3.57 0.67 7.53
N LEU A 14 4.15 0.17 8.63
CA LEU A 14 5.59 0.08 8.83
C LEU A 14 6.04 -1.39 8.75
N CYS A 15 6.86 -1.72 7.75
CA CYS A 15 7.33 -3.09 7.52
C CYS A 15 8.69 -3.30 8.18
N GLU A 16 8.80 -4.37 8.98
CA GLU A 16 10.03 -4.88 9.58
C GLU A 16 10.88 -3.81 10.28
N THR A 17 10.23 -2.83 10.90
CA THR A 17 10.92 -1.73 11.60
C THR A 17 11.84 -2.31 12.67
N SER A 18 13.11 -1.92 12.62
CA SER A 18 14.15 -2.46 13.51
C SER A 18 14.30 -1.67 14.81
N HIS A 19 14.09 -0.36 14.77
CA HIS A 19 14.23 0.51 15.93
C HIS A 19 12.87 0.88 16.54
N PRO A 20 12.58 0.44 17.78
CA PRO A 20 11.29 0.72 18.41
C PRO A 20 11.03 2.23 18.58
N GLY A 21 12.08 3.04 18.80
CA GLY A 21 11.96 4.49 18.84
C GLY A 21 11.40 5.11 17.55
N ASN A 22 11.67 4.50 16.37
CA ASN A 22 11.06 4.96 15.11
C ASN A 22 9.57 4.68 15.07
N ILE A 23 9.10 3.58 15.66
CA ILE A 23 7.66 3.27 15.76
C ILE A 23 6.97 4.33 16.62
N GLY A 24 7.56 4.65 17.79
CA GLY A 24 7.02 5.68 18.68
C GLY A 24 7.01 7.06 18.05
N ALA A 25 8.12 7.47 17.43
CA ALA A 25 8.21 8.76 16.75
C ALA A 25 7.25 8.85 15.54
N ALA A 26 7.03 7.75 14.81
CA ALA A 26 6.03 7.69 13.75
C ALA A 26 4.60 7.83 14.30
N ALA A 27 4.26 7.14 15.40
CA ALA A 27 2.98 7.29 16.06
C ALA A 27 2.73 8.76 16.49
N ARG A 28 3.75 9.43 17.03
CA ARG A 28 3.68 10.85 17.37
C ARG A 28 3.44 11.72 16.13
N ALA A 29 4.17 11.47 15.04
CA ALA A 29 3.99 12.17 13.76
C ALA A 29 2.57 12.01 13.22
N MET A 30 2.03 10.79 13.27
CA MET A 30 0.67 10.48 12.86
C MET A 30 -0.36 11.25 13.68
N LYS A 31 -0.28 11.15 15.00
CA LYS A 31 -1.24 11.82 15.91
C LYS A 31 -1.26 13.32 15.74
N THR A 32 -0.11 13.97 15.59
CA THR A 32 -0.02 15.42 15.39
C THR A 32 -0.71 15.88 14.11
N MET A 33 -0.81 15.01 13.12
CA MET A 33 -1.46 15.27 11.83
C MET A 33 -2.88 14.69 11.74
N GLY A 34 -3.37 14.03 12.81
CA GLY A 34 -4.72 13.48 12.88
C GLY A 34 -4.89 12.11 12.22
N LEU A 35 -3.82 11.33 12.14
CA LEU A 35 -3.83 9.94 11.71
C LEU A 35 -3.77 9.03 12.95
N SER A 36 -4.53 7.94 12.95
CA SER A 36 -4.62 7.01 14.08
C SER A 36 -4.31 5.55 13.73
N HIS A 37 -4.49 5.14 12.48
CA HIS A 37 -4.37 3.73 12.09
C HIS A 37 -2.94 3.35 11.76
N LEU A 38 -2.17 2.93 12.79
CA LEU A 38 -0.84 2.37 12.66
C LEU A 38 -0.92 0.85 12.48
N VAL A 39 -0.26 0.33 11.44
CA VAL A 39 -0.12 -1.11 11.18
C VAL A 39 1.37 -1.46 11.14
N LEU A 40 1.75 -2.49 11.87
CA LEU A 40 3.12 -2.95 11.99
C LEU A 40 3.24 -4.36 11.39
N VAL A 41 4.01 -4.50 10.32
CA VAL A 41 4.28 -5.79 9.70
C VAL A 41 5.60 -6.33 10.23
N LYS A 42 5.55 -7.42 11.02
CA LYS A 42 6.73 -8.08 11.60
C LYS A 42 7.72 -7.10 12.25
N PRO A 43 7.29 -6.20 13.14
CA PRO A 43 8.22 -5.33 13.84
C PRO A 43 9.22 -6.15 14.63
N LYS A 44 10.51 -5.75 14.64
CA LYS A 44 11.55 -6.55 15.33
C LYS A 44 11.43 -6.47 16.85
N HIS A 45 11.03 -5.32 17.36
CA HIS A 45 10.92 -5.06 18.79
C HIS A 45 9.65 -4.21 19.07
N PHE A 46 8.53 -4.90 19.25
CA PHE A 46 7.27 -4.27 19.63
C PHE A 46 6.37 -5.30 20.35
N PRO A 47 5.73 -4.92 21.47
CA PRO A 47 5.84 -3.62 22.17
C PRO A 47 7.21 -3.43 22.82
N HIS A 48 7.61 -2.14 23.06
CA HIS A 48 8.92 -1.80 23.64
C HIS A 48 8.87 -0.44 24.35
N ALA A 49 9.60 -0.30 25.46
CA ALA A 49 9.64 0.92 26.26
C ALA A 49 10.13 2.15 25.44
N ASP A 50 11.09 1.96 24.52
CA ASP A 50 11.55 3.06 23.66
C ASP A 50 10.45 3.53 22.71
N ALA A 51 9.58 2.63 22.22
CA ALA A 51 8.44 3.04 21.40
C ALA A 51 7.50 3.94 22.20
N GLU A 52 7.20 3.59 23.44
CA GLU A 52 6.39 4.41 24.33
C GLU A 52 7.04 5.76 24.66
N ALA A 53 8.34 5.76 24.97
CA ALA A 53 9.08 6.99 25.29
C ALA A 53 9.09 7.98 24.10
N PHE A 54 9.33 7.51 22.88
CA PHE A 54 9.34 8.35 21.68
C PHE A 54 7.95 8.74 21.18
N ALA A 55 6.91 7.97 21.51
CA ALA A 55 5.53 8.33 21.19
C ALA A 55 5.02 9.52 22.03
N SER A 56 5.59 9.74 23.22
CA SER A 56 5.14 10.84 24.09
C SER A 56 3.61 10.80 24.31
N GLY A 57 2.87 11.84 23.93
CA GLY A 57 1.40 11.89 24.03
C GLY A 57 0.62 11.02 23.02
N ALA A 58 1.28 10.19 22.18
CA ALA A 58 0.65 9.36 21.17
C ALA A 58 0.58 7.86 21.56
N LEU A 59 0.50 7.57 22.86
CA LEU A 59 0.40 6.18 23.36
C LEU A 59 -0.87 5.45 22.90
N ASP A 60 -1.95 6.18 22.67
CA ASP A 60 -3.18 5.65 22.10
C ASP A 60 -2.96 5.03 20.72
N VAL A 61 -2.24 5.73 19.83
CA VAL A 61 -1.88 5.20 18.49
C VAL A 61 -1.06 3.90 18.60
N LEU A 62 -0.15 3.80 19.59
CA LEU A 62 0.62 2.57 19.81
C LEU A 62 -0.25 1.43 20.38
N ARG A 63 -1.17 1.73 21.28
CA ARG A 63 -2.06 0.73 21.91
C ARG A 63 -3.05 0.16 20.90
N GLU A 64 -3.49 0.97 19.95
CA GLU A 64 -4.42 0.59 18.89
C GLU A 64 -3.69 0.05 17.65
N ALA A 65 -2.36 0.02 17.66
CA ALA A 65 -1.57 -0.47 16.53
C ALA A 65 -1.86 -1.97 16.25
N VAL A 66 -2.15 -2.27 15.00
CA VAL A 66 -2.37 -3.64 14.53
C VAL A 66 -1.03 -4.25 14.13
N VAL A 67 -0.71 -5.42 14.70
CA VAL A 67 0.50 -6.17 14.31
C VAL A 67 0.09 -7.31 13.39
N CYS A 68 0.76 -7.40 12.22
CA CYS A 68 0.49 -8.39 11.18
C CYS A 68 1.73 -9.22 10.86
N ASP A 69 1.52 -10.44 10.36
CA ASP A 69 2.59 -11.33 9.91
C ASP A 69 2.95 -11.15 8.43
N SER A 70 2.16 -10.39 7.69
CA SER A 70 2.43 -10.14 6.27
C SER A 70 1.91 -8.76 5.81
N LEU A 71 2.50 -8.26 4.72
CA LEU A 71 2.01 -7.04 4.08
C LEU A 71 0.61 -7.26 3.46
N ASP A 72 0.27 -8.47 3.01
CA ASP A 72 -1.07 -8.78 2.49
C ASP A 72 -2.15 -8.58 3.57
N GLU A 73 -1.89 -9.04 4.79
CA GLU A 73 -2.79 -8.78 5.93
C GLU A 73 -2.94 -7.29 6.23
N ALA A 74 -1.83 -6.54 6.22
CA ALA A 74 -1.85 -5.10 6.46
C ALA A 74 -2.64 -4.33 5.39
N LEU A 75 -2.64 -4.83 4.15
CA LEU A 75 -3.33 -4.25 3.01
C LEU A 75 -4.74 -4.78 2.78
N ALA A 76 -5.16 -5.82 3.53
CA ALA A 76 -6.49 -6.41 3.38
C ALA A 76 -7.60 -5.35 3.43
N GLY A 77 -8.50 -5.37 2.44
CA GLY A 77 -9.61 -4.42 2.32
C GLY A 77 -9.22 -2.99 1.91
N THR A 78 -7.95 -2.71 1.57
CA THR A 78 -7.57 -1.40 1.03
C THR A 78 -7.87 -1.30 -0.47
N VAL A 79 -8.26 -0.11 -0.92
CA VAL A 79 -8.55 0.19 -2.34
C VAL A 79 -7.36 0.85 -3.05
N LEU A 80 -6.43 1.41 -2.29
CA LEU A 80 -5.17 1.96 -2.77
C LEU A 80 -4.07 1.74 -1.75
N ALA A 81 -2.94 1.20 -2.19
CA ALA A 81 -1.70 1.12 -1.41
C ALA A 81 -0.58 1.87 -2.15
N VAL A 82 0.13 2.72 -1.42
CA VAL A 82 1.23 3.54 -1.92
C VAL A 82 2.52 3.14 -1.21
N ALA A 83 3.53 2.75 -1.97
CA ALA A 83 4.86 2.43 -1.45
C ALA A 83 5.73 3.68 -1.36
N SER A 84 6.19 4.04 -0.17
CA SER A 84 7.17 5.11 0.02
C SER A 84 8.59 4.56 -0.14
N THR A 85 9.37 5.10 -1.09
CA THR A 85 10.77 4.72 -1.30
C THR A 85 11.59 5.87 -1.86
N SER A 86 12.83 6.01 -1.38
CA SER A 86 13.82 6.92 -1.96
C SER A 86 14.71 6.26 -3.02
N ARG A 87 14.59 4.93 -3.20
CA ARG A 87 15.44 4.17 -4.11
C ARG A 87 14.87 4.16 -5.51
N HIS A 88 15.60 4.72 -6.47
CA HIS A 88 15.36 4.48 -7.89
C HIS A 88 15.67 3.00 -8.19
N ARG A 89 14.63 2.25 -8.46
CA ARG A 89 14.74 0.88 -8.98
C ARG A 89 14.16 0.90 -10.38
N ASP A 90 14.58 -0.03 -11.24
CA ASP A 90 13.94 -0.28 -12.55
C ASP A 90 12.53 -0.87 -12.33
N LEU A 91 11.72 -0.17 -11.56
CA LEU A 91 10.35 -0.55 -11.28
C LEU A 91 9.47 0.07 -12.35
N THR A 92 8.61 -0.75 -12.86
CA THR A 92 7.67 -0.39 -13.93
C THR A 92 6.39 0.28 -13.39
N HIS A 93 6.38 0.64 -12.09
CA HIS A 93 5.26 1.34 -11.43
C HIS A 93 5.27 2.83 -11.77
N GLU A 94 4.09 3.43 -11.68
CA GLU A 94 4.01 4.89 -11.70
C GLU A 94 4.68 5.44 -10.44
N VAL A 95 5.58 6.41 -10.65
CA VAL A 95 6.29 7.11 -9.58
C VAL A 95 5.79 8.55 -9.54
N VAL A 96 5.36 8.99 -8.36
CA VAL A 96 4.90 10.36 -8.13
C VAL A 96 5.61 10.96 -6.91
N ASP A 97 5.54 12.26 -6.74
CA ASP A 97 5.99 12.89 -5.50
C ASP A 97 5.01 12.63 -4.33
N CYS A 98 5.47 12.89 -3.11
CA CYS A 98 4.67 12.65 -1.89
C CYS A 98 3.37 13.47 -1.88
N ARG A 99 3.35 14.67 -2.44
CA ARG A 99 2.16 15.54 -2.50
C ARG A 99 1.10 14.97 -3.43
N GLU A 100 1.48 14.52 -4.62
CA GLU A 100 0.55 13.89 -5.56
C GLU A 100 0.04 12.56 -5.02
N ALA A 101 0.91 11.76 -4.39
CA ALA A 101 0.50 10.53 -3.72
C ALA A 101 -0.55 10.77 -2.62
N CYS A 102 -0.34 11.81 -1.79
CA CYS A 102 -1.29 12.18 -0.74
C CYS A 102 -2.63 12.66 -1.28
N LYS A 103 -2.65 13.37 -2.42
CA LYS A 103 -3.91 13.73 -3.09
C LYS A 103 -4.71 12.51 -3.50
N ARG A 104 -4.05 11.49 -4.09
CA ARG A 104 -4.72 10.26 -4.49
C ARG A 104 -5.20 9.46 -3.29
N LEU A 105 -4.37 9.33 -2.23
CA LEU A 105 -4.78 8.68 -0.99
C LEU A 105 -6.03 9.33 -0.38
N VAL A 106 -6.07 10.67 -0.27
CA VAL A 106 -7.22 11.39 0.28
C VAL A 106 -8.46 11.24 -0.61
N GLN A 107 -8.29 11.26 -1.93
CA GLN A 107 -9.38 11.05 -2.88
C GLN A 107 -9.96 9.65 -2.77
N ASP A 108 -9.12 8.62 -2.77
CA ASP A 108 -9.56 7.23 -2.74
C ASP A 108 -10.02 6.79 -1.35
N ALA A 109 -9.62 7.48 -0.28
CA ALA A 109 -10.16 7.29 1.07
C ALA A 109 -11.68 7.55 1.15
N SER A 110 -12.29 8.25 0.18
CA SER A 110 -13.75 8.37 0.08
C SER A 110 -14.43 7.06 -0.32
N HIS A 111 -13.71 6.13 -0.95
CA HIS A 111 -14.22 4.88 -1.49
C HIS A 111 -13.91 3.66 -0.61
N GLY A 112 -12.86 3.74 0.22
CA GLY A 112 -12.46 2.64 1.09
C GLY A 112 -11.21 2.97 1.91
N ALA A 113 -10.69 1.99 2.64
CA ALA A 113 -9.42 2.15 3.32
C ALA A 113 -8.26 2.26 2.31
N VAL A 114 -7.29 3.10 2.62
CA VAL A 114 -6.08 3.28 1.83
C VAL A 114 -4.84 3.06 2.71
N ALA A 115 -3.71 2.71 2.11
CA ALA A 115 -2.48 2.43 2.85
C ALA A 115 -1.28 3.21 2.30
N LEU A 116 -0.48 3.73 3.20
CA LEU A 116 0.84 4.29 2.93
C LEU A 116 1.89 3.39 3.59
N VAL A 117 2.74 2.77 2.78
CA VAL A 117 3.64 1.68 3.19
C VAL A 117 5.09 2.15 3.22
N PHE A 118 5.74 1.91 4.34
CA PHE A 118 7.16 2.19 4.56
C PHE A 118 7.92 0.91 4.83
N GLY A 119 9.12 0.81 4.29
CA GLY A 119 10.01 -0.33 4.51
C GLY A 119 10.95 -0.16 5.69
N PRO A 120 11.71 -1.22 6.03
CA PRO A 120 12.74 -1.17 7.05
C PRO A 120 13.82 -0.12 6.73
N GLU A 121 14.38 0.47 7.78
CA GLU A 121 15.27 1.65 7.73
C GLU A 121 16.51 1.41 6.84
N ARG A 122 17.11 0.24 6.91
CA ARG A 122 18.36 -0.07 6.19
C ARG A 122 18.14 -0.45 4.73
N THR A 123 17.11 -1.24 4.45
CA THR A 123 16.93 -1.89 3.14
C THR A 123 15.79 -1.26 2.32
N GLY A 124 14.87 -0.57 2.97
CA GLY A 124 13.62 -0.11 2.36
C GLY A 124 12.73 -1.29 1.95
N LEU A 125 11.63 -1.04 1.29
CA LEU A 125 10.72 -2.07 0.78
C LEU A 125 11.42 -2.98 -0.21
N THR A 126 11.11 -4.28 -0.19
CA THR A 126 11.55 -5.22 -1.23
C THR A 126 10.79 -4.98 -2.54
N ILE A 127 11.29 -5.52 -3.66
CA ILE A 127 10.56 -5.49 -4.94
C ILE A 127 9.20 -6.19 -4.81
N ARG A 128 9.15 -7.27 -4.03
CA ARG A 128 7.91 -8.00 -3.76
C ARG A 128 6.88 -7.11 -3.03
N ASP A 129 7.31 -6.34 -2.05
CA ASP A 129 6.43 -5.45 -1.29
C ASP A 129 5.93 -4.28 -2.16
N VAL A 130 6.84 -3.69 -2.94
CA VAL A 130 6.46 -2.61 -3.88
C VAL A 130 5.47 -3.11 -4.93
N ASN A 131 5.61 -4.35 -5.40
CA ASN A 131 4.68 -4.95 -6.37
C ASN A 131 3.26 -5.20 -5.82
N LYS A 132 3.06 -5.12 -4.50
CA LYS A 132 1.73 -5.18 -3.86
C LYS A 132 1.05 -3.82 -3.79
N CYS A 133 1.80 -2.76 -4.04
CA CYS A 133 1.28 -1.39 -4.07
C CYS A 133 0.96 -0.97 -5.51
N GLN A 134 -0.03 -0.12 -5.68
CA GLN A 134 -0.42 0.39 -6.99
C GLN A 134 0.44 1.56 -7.45
N LEU A 135 1.06 2.27 -6.50
CA LEU A 135 1.77 3.52 -6.75
C LEU A 135 3.06 3.56 -5.92
N ILE A 136 4.10 4.18 -6.47
CA ILE A 136 5.31 4.52 -5.73
C ILE A 136 5.31 6.02 -5.46
N ALA A 137 5.59 6.40 -4.21
CA ALA A 137 5.76 7.78 -3.82
C ALA A 137 7.20 8.06 -3.37
N VAL A 138 7.75 9.17 -3.84
CA VAL A 138 9.06 9.65 -3.43
C VAL A 138 8.92 11.01 -2.75
N ILE A 139 9.73 11.24 -1.72
CA ILE A 139 9.90 12.58 -1.15
C ILE A 139 11.00 13.26 -1.97
N PRO A 140 10.72 14.40 -2.63
CA PRO A 140 11.74 15.18 -3.32
C PRO A 140 12.76 15.73 -2.29
N ALA A 141 13.83 14.97 -2.06
CA ALA A 141 14.90 15.32 -1.14
C ALA A 141 16.17 15.67 -1.93
N ASN A 142 17.23 16.08 -1.21
CA ASN A 142 18.52 16.33 -1.81
C ASN A 142 19.02 15.07 -2.56
N PRO A 143 19.29 15.14 -3.88
CA PRO A 143 19.76 13.99 -4.66
C PRO A 143 21.02 13.33 -4.09
N ASP A 144 21.90 14.11 -3.48
CA ASP A 144 23.15 13.61 -2.91
C ASP A 144 22.93 12.93 -1.52
N TYR A 145 21.80 13.20 -0.87
CA TYR A 145 21.45 12.63 0.44
C TYR A 145 19.92 12.52 0.62
N ALA A 146 19.30 11.58 -0.08
CA ALA A 146 17.84 11.41 -0.14
C ALA A 146 17.25 10.53 0.96
N SER A 147 18.08 9.90 1.80
CA SER A 147 17.60 8.95 2.83
C SER A 147 17.14 9.70 4.08
N LEU A 148 15.84 9.72 4.32
CA LEU A 148 15.27 10.22 5.57
C LEU A 148 15.19 9.11 6.62
N ASN A 149 15.24 9.50 7.89
CA ASN A 149 14.81 8.61 8.98
C ASN A 149 13.34 8.23 8.77
N LEU A 150 12.95 7.00 9.15
CA LEU A 150 11.61 6.46 8.96
C LEU A 150 10.51 7.38 9.50
N ALA A 151 10.65 7.83 10.75
CA ALA A 151 9.65 8.70 11.38
C ALA A 151 9.58 10.09 10.73
N GLN A 152 10.72 10.60 10.22
CA GLN A 152 10.76 11.84 9.44
C GLN A 152 10.01 11.69 8.11
N ALA A 153 10.20 10.57 7.42
CA ALA A 153 9.44 10.28 6.20
C ALA A 153 7.93 10.20 6.50
N VAL A 154 7.54 9.50 7.56
CA VAL A 154 6.14 9.45 8.02
C VAL A 154 5.61 10.86 8.30
N GLN A 155 6.41 11.74 8.97
CA GLN A 155 5.98 13.11 9.25
C GLN A 155 5.72 13.92 7.98
N VAL A 156 6.56 13.80 6.96
CA VAL A 156 6.38 14.52 5.68
C VAL A 156 5.07 14.09 5.02
N PHE A 157 4.83 12.79 4.89
CA PHE A 157 3.60 12.29 4.30
C PHE A 157 2.36 12.63 5.15
N ALA A 158 2.45 12.53 6.47
CA ALA A 158 1.35 12.87 7.37
C ALA A 158 0.97 14.36 7.25
N TYR A 159 1.96 15.25 7.09
CA TYR A 159 1.74 16.67 6.85
C TYR A 159 1.03 16.89 5.51
N GLU A 160 1.50 16.30 4.41
CA GLU A 160 0.88 16.44 3.08
C GLU A 160 -0.56 15.86 3.06
N LEU A 161 -0.79 14.73 3.75
CA LEU A 161 -2.13 14.18 3.95
C LEU A 161 -3.06 15.16 4.68
N ARG A 162 -2.58 15.75 5.79
CA ARG A 162 -3.33 16.74 6.55
C ARG A 162 -3.67 17.98 5.73
N MET A 163 -2.70 18.52 5.00
CA MET A 163 -2.90 19.70 4.16
C MET A 163 -3.86 19.43 3.01
N THR A 164 -3.72 18.26 2.39
CA THR A 164 -4.63 17.83 1.30
C THR A 164 -6.05 17.63 1.81
N ALA A 165 -6.23 16.94 2.91
CA ALA A 165 -7.55 16.69 3.49
C ALA A 165 -8.26 17.97 3.97
N ALA A 166 -7.51 18.96 4.44
CA ALA A 166 -8.05 20.25 4.86
C ALA A 166 -8.50 21.13 3.68
N GLY A 167 -7.92 20.96 2.50
CA GLY A 167 -8.18 21.76 1.31
C GLY A 167 -8.98 21.05 0.20
N THR A 168 -9.28 19.77 0.34
CA THR A 168 -9.94 18.98 -0.72
C THR A 168 -11.47 19.09 -0.58
N ALA A 169 -12.13 19.63 -1.58
CA ALA A 169 -13.58 19.50 -1.71
C ALA A 169 -13.97 18.01 -1.91
N PRO A 170 -15.09 17.55 -1.35
CA PRO A 170 -15.55 16.17 -1.56
C PRO A 170 -15.67 15.88 -3.05
N ARG A 171 -15.03 14.80 -3.51
CA ARG A 171 -15.23 14.32 -4.88
C ARG A 171 -16.63 13.70 -4.96
N PRO A 172 -17.39 13.94 -6.04
CA PRO A 172 -18.65 13.22 -6.22
C PRO A 172 -18.39 11.71 -6.13
N PRO A 173 -19.29 10.94 -5.50
CA PRO A 173 -19.11 9.50 -5.38
C PRO A 173 -18.94 8.90 -6.78
N ARG A 174 -17.98 7.98 -6.92
CA ARG A 174 -17.94 7.11 -8.10
C ARG A 174 -19.24 6.29 -8.09
N ASN A 175 -19.84 6.10 -9.25
CA ASN A 175 -21.01 5.23 -9.41
C ASN A 175 -20.66 3.75 -9.29
N SER A 176 -19.39 3.43 -9.07
CA SER A 176 -18.84 2.08 -9.02
C SER A 176 -18.01 1.86 -7.76
N GLU A 177 -18.08 0.67 -7.21
CA GLU A 177 -17.30 0.23 -6.05
C GLU A 177 -15.87 -0.12 -6.50
N ALA A 178 -14.87 0.50 -5.87
CA ALA A 178 -13.48 0.17 -6.14
C ALA A 178 -13.16 -1.26 -5.66
N ALA A 179 -12.42 -2.01 -6.46
CA ALA A 179 -11.97 -3.34 -6.04
C ALA A 179 -10.99 -3.24 -4.87
N THR A 180 -11.17 -4.10 -3.88
CA THR A 180 -10.27 -4.20 -2.74
C THR A 180 -8.96 -4.91 -3.11
N HIS A 181 -7.92 -4.74 -2.29
CA HIS A 181 -6.66 -5.46 -2.45
C HIS A 181 -6.88 -6.99 -2.58
N ASP A 182 -7.73 -7.56 -1.75
CA ASP A 182 -7.98 -9.01 -1.73
C ASP A 182 -8.65 -9.51 -3.02
N GLU A 183 -9.59 -8.73 -3.57
CA GLU A 183 -10.28 -9.03 -4.82
C GLU A 183 -9.30 -9.00 -6.00
N VAL A 184 -8.44 -7.99 -6.07
CA VAL A 184 -7.39 -7.86 -7.09
C VAL A 184 -6.33 -8.96 -6.96
N GLU A 185 -5.88 -9.29 -5.75
CA GLU A 185 -4.96 -10.40 -5.54
C GLU A 185 -5.58 -11.76 -5.91
N GLY A 186 -6.88 -11.93 -5.66
CA GLY A 186 -7.63 -13.09 -6.14
C GLY A 186 -7.66 -13.21 -7.66
N PHE A 187 -7.78 -12.09 -8.37
CA PHE A 187 -7.68 -12.04 -9.83
C PHE A 187 -6.27 -12.41 -10.31
N TYR A 188 -5.21 -11.86 -9.71
CA TYR A 188 -3.83 -12.17 -10.12
C TYR A 188 -3.48 -13.64 -9.94
N ARG A 189 -3.92 -14.27 -8.85
CA ARG A 189 -3.74 -15.73 -8.66
C ARG A 189 -4.40 -16.53 -9.78
N GLN A 190 -5.66 -16.23 -10.13
CA GLN A 190 -6.34 -16.92 -11.22
C GLN A 190 -5.69 -16.66 -12.58
N LEU A 191 -5.19 -15.45 -12.82
CA LEU A 191 -4.47 -15.10 -14.06
C LEU A 191 -3.19 -15.93 -14.20
N GLU A 192 -2.41 -16.06 -13.12
CA GLU A 192 -1.19 -16.84 -13.07
C GLU A 192 -1.47 -18.33 -13.31
N ASP A 193 -2.53 -18.88 -12.69
CA ASP A 193 -2.97 -20.26 -12.90
C ASP A 193 -3.30 -20.54 -14.39
N VAL A 194 -4.03 -19.62 -15.04
CA VAL A 194 -4.36 -19.74 -16.46
C VAL A 194 -3.12 -19.61 -17.34
N PHE A 195 -2.20 -18.73 -17.02
CA PHE A 195 -0.94 -18.61 -17.76
C PHE A 195 -0.08 -19.87 -17.65
N HIS A 196 -0.05 -20.53 -16.50
CA HIS A 196 0.62 -21.82 -16.33
C HIS A 196 -0.10 -22.92 -17.11
N ALA A 197 -1.42 -23.04 -16.98
CA ALA A 197 -2.21 -24.07 -17.66
C ALA A 197 -2.15 -23.94 -19.18
N SER A 198 -2.05 -22.70 -19.71
CA SER A 198 -1.96 -22.46 -21.16
C SER A 198 -0.53 -22.62 -21.71
N GLY A 199 0.48 -22.82 -20.87
CA GLY A 199 1.89 -22.80 -21.29
C GLY A 199 2.41 -21.40 -21.65
N PHE A 200 1.63 -20.33 -21.45
CA PHE A 200 2.06 -18.96 -21.71
C PHE A 200 3.13 -18.47 -20.71
N LEU A 201 3.06 -18.95 -19.48
CA LEU A 201 4.07 -18.72 -18.45
C LEU A 201 4.85 -20.02 -18.21
N ASP A 202 6.12 -20.03 -18.61
CA ASP A 202 7.04 -21.13 -18.32
C ASP A 202 7.51 -21.02 -16.86
N PRO A 203 7.24 -22.02 -16.00
CA PRO A 203 7.70 -22.02 -14.61
C PRO A 203 9.23 -21.98 -14.45
N GLN A 204 9.96 -22.50 -15.45
CA GLN A 204 11.44 -22.51 -15.41
C GLN A 204 12.03 -21.18 -15.89
N GLN A 205 11.28 -20.40 -16.66
CA GLN A 205 11.67 -19.08 -17.15
C GLN A 205 10.53 -18.04 -17.00
N PRO A 206 10.10 -17.74 -15.76
CA PRO A 206 8.92 -16.89 -15.53
C PRO A 206 9.08 -15.45 -16.01
N LYS A 207 10.33 -15.04 -16.31
CA LYS A 207 10.67 -13.66 -16.69
C LYS A 207 10.00 -12.64 -15.75
N ARG A 208 9.51 -11.52 -16.28
CA ARG A 208 8.81 -10.48 -15.50
C ARG A 208 7.32 -10.40 -15.87
N LEU A 209 6.71 -11.51 -16.35
CA LEU A 209 5.35 -11.47 -16.88
C LEU A 209 4.33 -11.02 -15.85
N MET A 210 4.26 -11.66 -14.69
CA MET A 210 3.30 -11.29 -13.63
C MET A 210 3.54 -9.88 -13.09
N GLN A 211 4.79 -9.44 -13.01
CA GLN A 211 5.10 -8.05 -12.62
C GLN A 211 4.54 -7.05 -13.65
N ARG A 212 4.64 -7.36 -14.95
CA ARG A 212 4.09 -6.52 -16.02
C ARG A 212 2.55 -6.51 -16.00
N MET A 213 1.92 -7.66 -15.72
CA MET A 213 0.47 -7.75 -15.58
C MET A 213 -0.02 -6.94 -14.37
N ARG A 214 0.63 -7.06 -13.21
CA ARG A 214 0.33 -6.23 -12.04
C ARG A 214 0.42 -4.73 -12.37
N ARG A 215 1.48 -4.30 -13.04
CA ARG A 215 1.62 -2.91 -13.48
C ARG A 215 0.52 -2.49 -14.45
N LEU A 216 0.14 -3.35 -15.41
CA LEU A 216 -0.90 -3.04 -16.39
C LEU A 216 -2.22 -2.75 -15.68
N PHE A 217 -2.64 -3.63 -14.78
CA PHE A 217 -3.91 -3.50 -14.08
C PHE A 217 -3.87 -2.46 -12.93
N ALA A 218 -2.71 -2.22 -12.32
CA ALA A 218 -2.58 -1.15 -11.32
C ALA A 218 -2.95 0.24 -11.87
N ARG A 219 -2.68 0.49 -13.14
CA ARG A 219 -3.01 1.77 -13.79
C ARG A 219 -4.49 1.95 -14.11
N SER A 220 -5.25 0.85 -14.21
CA SER A 220 -6.68 0.90 -14.55
C SER A 220 -7.57 1.21 -13.35
N HIS A 221 -7.04 1.15 -12.11
CA HIS A 221 -7.85 1.33 -10.89
C HIS A 221 -9.13 0.49 -10.94
N LEU A 222 -8.96 -0.84 -11.04
CA LEU A 222 -10.04 -1.79 -11.26
C LEU A 222 -11.20 -1.60 -10.27
N GLU A 223 -12.41 -1.63 -10.82
CA GLU A 223 -13.66 -1.68 -10.08
C GLU A 223 -14.01 -3.14 -9.75
N LYS A 224 -14.81 -3.33 -8.71
CA LYS A 224 -15.23 -4.67 -8.27
C LYS A 224 -15.93 -5.46 -9.38
N GLU A 225 -16.79 -4.80 -10.16
CA GLU A 225 -17.44 -5.43 -11.31
C GLU A 225 -16.45 -5.85 -12.39
N GLU A 226 -15.45 -5.02 -12.67
CA GLU A 226 -14.39 -5.32 -13.65
C GLU A 226 -13.57 -6.54 -13.22
N VAL A 227 -13.21 -6.59 -11.93
CA VAL A 227 -12.53 -7.76 -11.36
C VAL A 227 -13.38 -9.03 -11.51
N ASN A 228 -14.69 -8.95 -11.26
CA ASN A 228 -15.61 -10.07 -11.40
C ASN A 228 -15.71 -10.53 -12.87
N ILE A 229 -15.79 -9.60 -13.83
CA ILE A 229 -15.79 -9.90 -15.27
C ILE A 229 -14.49 -10.60 -15.65
N LEU A 230 -13.33 -10.07 -15.27
CA LEU A 230 -12.03 -10.66 -15.57
C LEU A 230 -11.89 -12.06 -14.97
N ARG A 231 -12.31 -12.26 -13.72
CA ARG A 231 -12.31 -13.60 -13.08
C ARG A 231 -13.26 -14.58 -13.74
N GLY A 232 -14.43 -14.11 -14.17
CA GLY A 232 -15.40 -14.91 -14.93
C GLY A 232 -14.82 -15.38 -16.27
N PHE A 233 -14.15 -14.47 -17.00
CA PHE A 233 -13.45 -14.79 -18.24
C PHE A 233 -12.35 -15.83 -18.03
N LEU A 234 -11.48 -15.66 -17.04
CA LEU A 234 -10.41 -16.61 -16.74
C LEU A 234 -10.95 -17.99 -16.37
N ARG A 235 -12.07 -18.06 -15.65
CA ARG A 235 -12.74 -19.33 -15.35
C ARG A 235 -13.21 -20.02 -16.64
N ALA A 236 -13.90 -19.30 -17.52
CA ALA A 236 -14.38 -19.84 -18.79
C ALA A 236 -13.23 -20.35 -19.69
N VAL A 237 -12.10 -19.63 -19.71
CA VAL A 237 -10.87 -20.08 -20.42
C VAL A 237 -10.35 -21.38 -19.82
N ARG A 238 -10.20 -21.45 -18.50
CA ARG A 238 -9.68 -22.63 -17.79
C ARG A 238 -10.56 -23.86 -18.02
N ASP A 239 -11.89 -23.67 -17.93
CA ASP A 239 -12.85 -24.78 -18.12
C ASP A 239 -12.78 -25.36 -19.54
N ARG A 240 -12.53 -24.52 -20.56
CA ARG A 240 -12.29 -24.99 -21.95
C ARG A 240 -10.96 -25.72 -22.13
N MET A 241 -9.92 -25.29 -21.39
CA MET A 241 -8.61 -25.94 -21.46
C MET A 241 -8.62 -27.30 -20.76
N GLY A 242 -9.43 -27.47 -19.69
CA GLY A 242 -9.60 -28.74 -18.98
C GLY A 242 -10.54 -29.75 -19.67
N GLY A 243 -11.43 -29.28 -20.55
CA GLY A 243 -12.41 -30.14 -21.30
C GLY A 243 -11.96 -30.66 -22.65
N GLY A 244 -10.70 -30.50 -23.02
CA GLY A 244 -10.13 -30.91 -24.31
C GLY A 244 -9.46 -32.28 -24.33
N ASN A 245 -9.65 -33.13 -23.31
CA ASN A 245 -9.14 -34.52 -23.24
C ASN A 245 -10.30 -35.53 -23.11
N GLU A 246 -11.25 -35.53 -24.02
CA GLU A 246 -12.10 -36.66 -24.30
C GLU A 246 -12.02 -37.04 -25.78
#